data_ec1d77c48e2d550a3f50c75e576bd261
#
_entry.id   ec1d77c48e2d550a3f50c75e576bd261
#
_cell.length_a   1.000
_cell.length_b   1.000
_cell.length_c   1.000
_cell.angle_alpha   90.00
_cell.angle_beta   90.00
_cell.angle_gamma   90.00
#
_symmetry.space_group_name_H-M   'P 1'
#
loop_
_entity.id
_entity.type
_entity.pdbx_description
1 polymer ?
#
loop_
_entity_poly.entity_id
_entity_poly.type
_entity_poly.pdbx_seq_one_letter_code
_entity_poly.pdbx_strand_id
1 'polypeptide(L)'
;AWSDFVEAVNNGSVFSIITARGHTPSVLKNAVYNLIKKNKHGLSEKELVKNLKKYRDLADEDELSDDELVRAYLDMNKYHPVSFGEGSAANPEELKVKAMREFMSYVQDLSRKLQEKAFMKNKISNYFIPYIGFSDDDLRNVQAMKKHFDDESGLDIYHTGGGKKTKFE
;
A
#
# COMPACT_ATOMS: atom_id res chain seq x y z
N ALA A 1 12.70 -1.50 -2.81
CA ALA A 1 11.32 -0.98 -2.74
C ALA A 1 10.47 -1.39 -3.95
N TRP A 2 11.02 -1.33 -5.17
CA TRP A 2 10.23 -1.64 -6.36
C TRP A 2 9.73 -3.10 -6.37
N SER A 3 10.58 -4.06 -6.04
CA SER A 3 10.17 -5.48 -6.01
C SER A 3 9.06 -5.75 -4.99
N ASP A 4 9.09 -5.09 -3.85
CA ASP A 4 8.03 -5.20 -2.84
C ASP A 4 6.71 -4.64 -3.34
N PHE A 5 6.78 -3.50 -4.05
CA PHE A 5 5.62 -2.89 -4.67
C PHE A 5 5.01 -3.80 -5.74
N VAL A 6 5.83 -4.39 -6.62
CA VAL A 6 5.38 -5.34 -7.64
C VAL A 6 4.70 -6.55 -7.00
N GLU A 7 5.31 -7.12 -5.98
CA GLU A 7 4.73 -8.25 -5.26
C GLU A 7 3.39 -7.88 -4.63
N ALA A 8 3.31 -6.75 -3.94
CA ALA A 8 2.08 -6.28 -3.33
C ALA A 8 0.96 -6.08 -4.35
N VAL A 9 1.25 -5.42 -5.48
CA VAL A 9 0.25 -5.19 -6.54
C VAL A 9 -0.20 -6.51 -7.15
N ASN A 10 0.71 -7.37 -7.57
CA ASN A 10 0.37 -8.65 -8.20
C ASN A 10 -0.46 -9.54 -7.26
N ASN A 11 -0.22 -9.47 -5.95
CA ASN A 11 -1.00 -10.18 -4.94
C ASN A 11 -2.35 -9.52 -4.61
N GLY A 12 -2.61 -8.33 -5.13
CA GLY A 12 -3.81 -7.57 -4.77
C GLY A 12 -3.79 -7.02 -3.35
N SER A 13 -2.61 -6.85 -2.77
CA SER A 13 -2.45 -6.26 -1.44
C SER A 13 -2.65 -4.76 -1.46
N VAL A 14 -3.18 -4.21 -0.39
CA VAL A 14 -3.36 -2.76 -0.23
C VAL A 14 -2.00 -2.11 -0.07
N PHE A 15 -1.77 -1.03 -0.81
CA PHE A 15 -0.52 -0.28 -0.76
C PHE A 15 -0.75 1.22 -0.58
N SER A 16 0.30 1.91 -0.21
CA SER A 16 0.37 3.37 -0.27
C SER A 16 1.66 3.79 -0.95
N ILE A 17 1.56 4.76 -1.85
CA ILE A 17 2.73 5.44 -2.40
C ILE A 17 2.90 6.74 -1.63
N ILE A 18 4.00 6.82 -0.88
CA ILE A 18 4.36 8.02 -0.11
C ILE A 18 5.61 8.61 -0.75
N THR A 19 5.48 9.77 -1.37
CA THR A 19 6.57 10.39 -2.14
C THR A 19 6.65 11.89 -1.90
N ALA A 20 7.88 12.41 -1.80
CA ALA A 20 8.14 13.84 -1.73
C ALA A 20 8.15 14.52 -3.10
N ARG A 21 7.92 13.78 -4.18
CA ARG A 21 7.81 14.34 -5.54
C ARG A 21 6.44 14.99 -5.72
N GLY A 22 6.40 16.13 -6.40
CA GLY A 22 5.21 16.98 -6.55
C GLY A 22 4.12 16.45 -7.48
N HIS A 23 3.87 15.16 -7.50
CA HIS A 23 2.80 14.57 -8.30
C HIS A 23 1.49 14.54 -7.52
N THR A 24 0.37 14.80 -8.20
CA THR A 24 -0.95 14.66 -7.58
C THR A 24 -1.32 13.18 -7.38
N PRO A 25 -2.23 12.85 -6.43
CA PRO A 25 -2.69 11.47 -6.25
C PRO A 25 -3.23 10.84 -7.53
N SER A 26 -3.99 11.58 -8.33
CA SER A 26 -4.54 11.08 -9.60
C SER A 26 -3.46 10.73 -10.63
N VAL A 27 -2.40 11.51 -10.70
CA VAL A 27 -1.25 11.23 -11.57
C VAL A 27 -0.55 9.94 -11.16
N LEU A 28 -0.31 9.76 -9.87
CA LEU A 28 0.29 8.52 -9.35
C LEU A 28 -0.59 7.30 -9.63
N LYS A 29 -1.88 7.40 -9.36
CA LYS A 29 -2.84 6.32 -9.62
C LYS A 29 -2.89 5.96 -11.10
N ASN A 30 -2.96 6.94 -12.00
CA ASN A 30 -2.97 6.72 -13.45
C ASN A 30 -1.68 6.09 -13.94
N ALA A 31 -0.53 6.47 -13.38
CA ALA A 31 0.76 5.86 -13.72
C ALA A 31 0.77 4.37 -13.35
N VAL A 32 0.31 4.01 -12.17
CA VAL A 32 0.21 2.60 -11.75
C VAL A 32 -0.76 1.83 -12.65
N TYR A 33 -1.93 2.40 -12.95
CA TYR A 33 -2.90 1.82 -13.86
C TYR A 33 -2.26 1.48 -15.22
N ASN A 34 -1.57 2.45 -15.81
CA ASN A 34 -0.91 2.25 -17.11
C ASN A 34 0.18 1.16 -17.06
N LEU A 35 0.95 1.10 -15.99
CA LEU A 35 1.97 0.05 -15.81
C LEU A 35 1.33 -1.34 -15.71
N ILE A 36 0.24 -1.48 -15.00
CA ILE A 36 -0.52 -2.74 -14.87
C ILE A 36 -1.09 -3.16 -16.23
N LYS A 37 -1.77 -2.26 -16.93
CA LYS A 37 -2.40 -2.54 -18.23
C LYS A 37 -1.38 -2.92 -19.31
N LYS A 38 -0.19 -2.36 -19.24
CA LYS A 38 0.91 -2.64 -20.17
C LYS A 38 1.81 -3.80 -19.72
N ASN A 39 1.55 -4.39 -18.57
CA ASN A 39 2.38 -5.46 -17.98
C ASN A 39 3.86 -5.05 -17.90
N LYS A 40 4.13 -3.83 -17.46
CA LYS A 40 5.49 -3.26 -17.38
C LYS A 40 6.16 -3.51 -16.03
N HIS A 41 7.48 -3.68 -16.09
CA HIS A 41 8.35 -3.73 -14.90
C HIS A 41 7.97 -4.80 -13.86
N GLY A 42 7.44 -5.92 -14.32
CA GLY A 42 7.05 -7.04 -13.45
C GLY A 42 5.58 -7.02 -13.01
N LEU A 43 4.85 -5.94 -13.28
CA LEU A 43 3.40 -5.87 -12.99
C LEU A 43 2.64 -6.74 -14.01
N SER A 44 1.62 -7.44 -13.52
CA SER A 44 0.80 -8.35 -14.33
C SER A 44 -0.68 -8.13 -14.02
N GLU A 45 -1.42 -7.63 -15.00
CA GLU A 45 -2.88 -7.49 -14.90
C GLU A 45 -3.55 -8.83 -14.64
N LYS A 46 -3.12 -9.88 -15.35
CA LYS A 46 -3.66 -11.23 -15.21
C LYS A 46 -3.49 -11.78 -13.80
N GLU A 47 -2.31 -11.62 -13.22
CA GLU A 47 -2.00 -12.07 -11.87
C GLU A 47 -2.82 -11.30 -10.83
N LEU A 48 -2.87 -9.97 -10.97
CA LEU A 48 -3.67 -9.12 -10.11
C LEU A 48 -5.14 -9.50 -10.13
N VAL A 49 -5.75 -9.62 -11.31
CA VAL A 49 -7.16 -9.96 -11.45
C VAL A 49 -7.45 -11.34 -10.86
N LYS A 50 -6.60 -12.32 -11.10
CA LYS A 50 -6.70 -13.66 -10.51
C LYS A 50 -6.74 -13.59 -8.98
N ASN A 51 -5.84 -12.83 -8.38
CA ASN A 51 -5.75 -12.72 -6.92
C ASN A 51 -6.89 -11.88 -6.32
N LEU A 52 -7.37 -10.87 -7.02
CA LEU A 52 -8.55 -10.11 -6.59
C LEU A 52 -9.78 -10.99 -6.51
N LYS A 53 -10.01 -11.85 -7.53
CA LYS A 53 -11.13 -12.79 -7.56
C LYS A 53 -11.01 -13.86 -6.47
N LYS A 54 -9.79 -14.32 -6.17
CA LYS A 54 -9.56 -15.44 -5.23
C LYS A 54 -9.57 -15.00 -3.77
N TYR A 55 -8.90 -13.89 -3.45
CA TYR A 55 -8.58 -13.52 -2.06
C TYR A 55 -9.32 -12.30 -1.54
N ARG A 56 -9.78 -11.42 -2.41
CA ARG A 56 -10.39 -10.17 -1.99
C ARG A 56 -11.91 -10.16 -2.04
N ASP A 57 -12.47 -11.25 -2.53
CA ASP A 57 -13.92 -11.47 -2.59
C ASP A 57 -14.70 -10.25 -3.12
N LEU A 58 -14.10 -9.60 -4.11
CA LEU A 58 -14.82 -8.64 -4.94
C LEU A 58 -15.85 -9.37 -5.82
N ALA A 59 -15.93 -10.68 -5.65
CA ALA A 59 -16.74 -11.62 -6.39
C ALA A 59 -18.25 -11.57 -6.05
N ASP A 60 -18.66 -10.82 -5.06
CA ASP A 60 -20.10 -10.47 -4.95
C ASP A 60 -20.54 -9.58 -6.12
N GLU A 61 -19.57 -9.16 -6.91
CA GLU A 61 -19.76 -8.38 -8.12
C GLU A 61 -19.32 -9.20 -9.34
N ASP A 62 -19.97 -10.38 -9.54
CA ASP A 62 -19.73 -11.31 -10.66
C ASP A 62 -19.84 -10.66 -12.06
N GLU A 63 -20.25 -9.40 -12.11
CA GLU A 63 -20.45 -8.65 -13.34
C GLU A 63 -19.33 -7.66 -13.66
N LEU A 64 -18.30 -7.51 -12.78
CA LEU A 64 -17.21 -6.60 -13.06
C LEU A 64 -16.27 -7.18 -14.11
N SER A 65 -15.95 -6.36 -15.11
CA SER A 65 -14.88 -6.67 -16.06
C SER A 65 -13.51 -6.64 -15.37
N ASP A 66 -12.50 -7.22 -15.99
CA ASP A 66 -11.14 -7.18 -15.48
C ASP A 66 -10.65 -5.73 -15.29
N ASP A 67 -10.97 -4.83 -16.22
CA ASP A 67 -10.60 -3.42 -16.10
C ASP A 67 -11.29 -2.75 -14.91
N GLU A 68 -12.58 -3.03 -14.70
CA GLU A 68 -13.32 -2.50 -13.55
C GLU A 68 -12.75 -3.01 -12.23
N LEU A 69 -12.33 -4.27 -12.16
CA LEU A 69 -11.63 -4.84 -11.00
C LEU A 69 -10.31 -4.13 -10.72
N VAL A 70 -9.51 -3.87 -11.75
CA VAL A 70 -8.24 -3.14 -11.61
C VAL A 70 -8.49 -1.73 -11.09
N ARG A 71 -9.48 -1.03 -11.63
CA ARG A 71 -9.83 0.33 -11.19
C ARG A 71 -10.34 0.35 -9.74
N ALA A 72 -11.20 -0.58 -9.37
CA ALA A 72 -11.70 -0.72 -8.00
C ALA A 72 -10.54 -1.00 -7.03
N TYR A 73 -9.61 -1.86 -7.40
CA TYR A 73 -8.41 -2.13 -6.61
C TYR A 73 -7.57 -0.86 -6.41
N LEU A 74 -7.32 -0.10 -7.48
CA LEU A 74 -6.53 1.13 -7.38
C LEU A 74 -7.22 2.19 -6.51
N ASP A 75 -8.55 2.24 -6.52
CA ASP A 75 -9.32 3.15 -5.66
C ASP A 75 -9.25 2.77 -4.17
N MET A 76 -8.96 1.51 -3.84
CA MET A 76 -8.74 1.06 -2.47
C MET A 76 -7.38 1.47 -1.91
N ASN A 77 -6.42 1.81 -2.75
CA ASN A 77 -5.07 2.15 -2.37
C ASN A 77 -4.92 3.64 -2.08
N LYS A 78 -3.83 4.04 -1.44
CA LYS A 78 -3.57 5.43 -1.07
C LYS A 78 -2.35 5.99 -1.80
N TYR A 79 -2.43 7.28 -2.12
CA TYR A 79 -1.40 8.00 -2.85
C TYR A 79 -1.15 9.30 -2.09
N HIS A 80 0.00 9.37 -1.39
CA HIS A 80 0.36 10.48 -0.51
C HIS A 80 1.55 11.25 -1.08
N PRO A 81 1.33 12.23 -1.96
CA PRO A 81 2.37 13.19 -2.30
C PRO A 81 2.58 14.09 -1.08
N VAL A 82 3.70 13.90 -0.39
CA VAL A 82 4.09 14.77 0.71
C VAL A 82 4.88 15.93 0.13
N SER A 83 4.20 17.03 -0.16
CA SER A 83 4.84 18.24 -0.67
C SER A 83 5.21 19.16 0.49
N PHE A 84 6.29 19.92 0.28
CA PHE A 84 6.61 21.07 1.11
C PHE A 84 5.60 22.16 0.80
N GLY A 85 4.43 22.14 1.46
CA GLY A 85 3.45 23.19 1.29
C GLY A 85 3.97 24.52 1.84
N GLU A 86 3.58 25.62 1.21
CA GLU A 86 3.80 26.94 1.76
C GLU A 86 3.23 26.99 3.20
N GLY A 87 4.07 27.35 4.16
CA GLY A 87 3.69 27.47 5.56
C GLY A 87 3.78 26.19 6.39
N SER A 88 4.26 25.07 5.83
CA SER A 88 4.52 23.87 6.62
C SER A 88 5.91 23.98 7.28
N ALA A 89 5.96 23.91 8.62
CA ALA A 89 7.19 23.79 9.38
C ALA A 89 7.73 22.35 9.41
N ALA A 90 6.96 21.39 8.89
CA ALA A 90 7.32 19.98 8.91
C ALA A 90 8.34 19.66 7.82
N ASN A 91 9.36 18.86 8.17
CA ASN A 91 10.33 18.34 7.22
C ASN A 91 9.75 17.11 6.47
N PRO A 92 10.41 16.63 5.39
CA PRO A 92 9.92 15.49 4.62
C PRO A 92 9.69 14.22 5.44
N GLU A 93 10.59 13.98 6.38
CA GLU A 93 10.54 12.79 7.23
C GLU A 93 9.27 12.80 8.10
N GLU A 94 8.93 13.93 8.69
CA GLU A 94 7.71 14.10 9.50
C GLU A 94 6.45 13.97 8.68
N LEU A 95 6.43 14.53 7.47
CA LEU A 95 5.30 14.40 6.54
C LEU A 95 5.09 12.93 6.11
N LYS A 96 6.16 12.20 5.88
CA LYS A 96 6.08 10.77 5.57
C LYS A 96 5.59 9.95 6.77
N VAL A 97 6.02 10.28 7.98
CA VAL A 97 5.53 9.64 9.22
C VAL A 97 4.03 9.87 9.37
N LYS A 98 3.57 11.09 9.14
CA LYS A 98 2.13 11.42 9.18
C LYS A 98 1.35 10.61 8.15
N ALA A 99 1.83 10.56 6.91
CA ALA A 99 1.19 9.78 5.85
C ALA A 99 1.15 8.28 6.20
N MET A 100 2.21 7.76 6.79
CA MET A 100 2.26 6.36 7.22
C MET A 100 1.26 6.07 8.34
N ARG A 101 1.12 6.96 9.29
CA ARG A 101 0.14 6.84 10.38
C ARG A 101 -1.29 6.81 9.84
N GLU A 102 -1.60 7.70 8.90
CA GLU A 102 -2.89 7.73 8.22
C GLU A 102 -3.16 6.43 7.44
N PHE A 103 -2.15 5.92 6.75
CA PHE A 103 -2.25 4.66 6.02
C PHE A 103 -2.46 3.47 6.95
N MET A 104 -1.73 3.37 8.04
CA MET A 104 -1.91 2.29 9.03
C MET A 104 -3.33 2.29 9.59
N SER A 105 -3.84 3.44 9.95
CA SER A 105 -5.21 3.61 10.44
C SER A 105 -6.24 3.16 9.39
N TYR A 106 -6.03 3.56 8.15
CA TYR A 106 -6.88 3.16 7.03
C TYR A 106 -6.87 1.64 6.81
N VAL A 107 -5.69 1.02 6.81
CA VAL A 107 -5.55 -0.44 6.61
C VAL A 107 -6.20 -1.20 7.75
N GLN A 108 -6.06 -0.75 8.99
CA GLN A 108 -6.71 -1.37 10.14
C GLN A 108 -8.24 -1.32 10.03
N ASP A 109 -8.80 -0.17 9.66
CA ASP A 109 -10.24 -0.01 9.46
C ASP A 109 -10.76 -0.87 8.29
N LEU A 110 -10.05 -0.87 7.17
CA LEU A 110 -10.40 -1.68 6.00
C LEU A 110 -10.34 -3.17 6.33
N SER A 111 -9.28 -3.60 6.99
CA SER A 111 -9.09 -4.99 7.41
C SER A 111 -10.20 -5.44 8.35
N ARG A 112 -10.58 -4.61 9.31
CA ARG A 112 -11.68 -4.91 10.23
C ARG A 112 -12.99 -5.11 9.49
N LYS A 113 -13.34 -4.21 8.57
CA LYS A 113 -14.57 -4.30 7.77
C LYS A 113 -14.60 -5.57 6.90
N LEU A 114 -13.48 -5.89 6.25
CA LEU A 114 -13.38 -7.09 5.42
C LEU A 114 -13.45 -8.37 6.26
N GLN A 115 -12.83 -8.39 7.43
CA GLN A 115 -12.88 -9.52 8.35
C GLN A 115 -14.29 -9.74 8.94
N GLU A 116 -14.97 -8.66 9.32
CA GLU A 116 -16.37 -8.73 9.77
C GLU A 116 -17.26 -9.34 8.69
N LYS A 117 -17.13 -8.88 7.44
CA LYS A 117 -17.87 -9.43 6.31
C LYS A 117 -17.55 -10.91 6.09
N ALA A 118 -16.29 -11.29 6.15
CA ALA A 118 -15.86 -12.68 5.99
C ALA A 118 -16.33 -13.57 7.16
N PHE A 119 -16.32 -13.06 8.38
CA PHE A 119 -16.84 -13.75 9.57
C PHE A 119 -18.35 -14.01 9.45
N MET A 120 -19.11 -13.01 9.02
CA MET A 120 -20.56 -13.14 8.80
C MET A 120 -20.89 -14.18 7.72
N LYS A 121 -20.02 -14.37 6.74
CA LYS A 121 -20.16 -15.40 5.69
C LYS A 121 -19.55 -16.75 6.06
N ASN A 122 -19.11 -16.95 7.30
CA ASN A 122 -18.42 -18.15 7.78
C ASN A 122 -17.14 -18.51 7.01
N LYS A 123 -16.48 -17.52 6.42
CA LYS A 123 -15.21 -17.71 5.68
C LYS A 123 -13.99 -17.70 6.57
N ILE A 124 -14.06 -17.04 7.72
CA ILE A 124 -13.01 -17.03 8.75
C ILE A 124 -13.64 -17.25 10.13
N SER A 125 -12.88 -17.84 11.05
CA SER A 125 -13.31 -18.09 12.42
C SER A 125 -12.65 -17.16 13.44
N ASN A 126 -11.53 -16.52 13.10
CA ASN A 126 -10.77 -15.63 13.97
C ASN A 126 -10.36 -14.36 13.26
N TYR A 127 -10.28 -13.26 14.00
CA TYR A 127 -9.71 -12.01 13.51
C TYR A 127 -8.19 -12.06 13.56
N PHE A 128 -7.53 -11.32 12.64
CA PHE A 128 -6.08 -11.20 12.58
C PHE A 128 -5.67 -9.74 12.39
N ILE A 129 -4.46 -9.41 12.81
CA ILE A 129 -3.88 -8.08 12.63
C ILE A 129 -3.18 -8.05 11.28
N PRO A 130 -3.46 -7.05 10.41
CA PRO A 130 -2.80 -6.97 9.11
C PRO A 130 -1.31 -6.69 9.26
N TYR A 131 -0.52 -7.36 8.42
CA TYR A 131 0.90 -7.11 8.30
C TYR A 131 1.15 -5.87 7.44
N ILE A 132 1.94 -4.93 7.93
CA ILE A 132 2.26 -3.68 7.24
C ILE A 132 3.77 -3.52 7.15
N GLY A 133 4.26 -3.21 5.95
CA GLY A 133 5.67 -2.93 5.70
C GLY A 133 5.87 -1.53 5.16
N PHE A 134 6.96 -0.91 5.55
CA PHE A 134 7.45 0.35 4.98
C PHE A 134 8.84 0.14 4.41
N SER A 135 9.10 0.65 3.22
CA SER A 135 10.44 0.61 2.62
C SER A 135 10.79 1.95 1.96
N ASP A 136 12.01 2.41 2.21
CA ASP A 136 12.53 3.65 1.64
C ASP A 136 14.05 3.50 1.43
N ASP A 137 14.58 4.18 0.43
CA ASP A 137 16.00 4.21 0.13
C ASP A 137 16.75 5.32 0.90
N ASP A 138 16.04 6.30 1.41
CA ASP A 138 16.60 7.36 2.23
C ASP A 138 16.60 6.95 3.71
N LEU A 139 17.81 6.80 4.25
CA LEU A 139 18.01 6.40 5.63
C LEU A 139 17.33 7.33 6.65
N ARG A 140 17.22 8.62 6.34
CA ARG A 140 16.56 9.61 7.21
C ARG A 140 15.08 9.28 7.40
N ASN A 141 14.41 8.86 6.32
CA ASN A 141 13.01 8.44 6.38
C ASN A 141 12.86 7.16 7.20
N VAL A 142 13.76 6.20 7.01
CA VAL A 142 13.77 4.93 7.75
C VAL A 142 13.97 5.18 9.25
N GLN A 143 14.93 6.02 9.61
CA GLN A 143 15.20 6.40 11.01
C GLN A 143 14.02 7.13 11.66
N ALA A 144 13.37 8.04 10.92
CA ALA A 144 12.19 8.74 11.40
C ALA A 144 11.02 7.78 11.66
N MET A 145 10.80 6.81 10.78
CA MET A 145 9.78 5.77 10.98
C MET A 145 10.07 4.94 12.23
N LYS A 146 11.32 4.50 12.40
CA LYS A 146 11.70 3.72 13.59
C LYS A 146 11.53 4.50 14.89
N LYS A 147 11.82 5.79 14.86
CA LYS A 147 11.64 6.66 16.02
C LYS A 147 10.16 6.85 16.42
N HIS A 148 9.27 6.91 15.45
CA HIS A 148 7.84 7.19 15.68
C HIS A 148 6.97 5.95 15.81
N PHE A 149 7.42 4.79 15.31
CA PHE A 149 6.71 3.52 15.41
C PHE A 149 7.57 2.51 16.12
N ASP A 150 7.13 2.06 17.28
CA ASP A 150 7.82 1.05 18.07
C ASP A 150 7.60 -0.37 17.51
N ASP A 151 8.28 -1.35 18.10
CA ASP A 151 8.20 -2.74 17.66
C ASP A 151 6.79 -3.35 17.88
N GLU A 152 5.95 -2.74 18.72
CA GLU A 152 4.59 -3.21 19.00
C GLU A 152 3.56 -2.69 17.99
N SER A 153 3.94 -1.73 17.15
CA SER A 153 3.02 -1.10 16.18
C SER A 153 2.58 -2.04 15.05
N GLY A 154 3.27 -3.17 14.84
CA GLY A 154 3.02 -4.08 13.73
C GLY A 154 3.59 -3.59 12.39
N LEU A 155 4.45 -2.59 12.40
CA LEU A 155 5.12 -2.05 11.23
C LEU A 155 6.53 -2.61 11.10
N ASP A 156 6.81 -3.31 10.01
CA ASP A 156 8.17 -3.68 9.64
C ASP A 156 8.79 -2.62 8.74
N ILE A 157 9.99 -2.20 9.07
CA ILE A 157 10.68 -1.10 8.41
C ILE A 157 11.92 -1.64 7.70
N TYR A 158 12.06 -1.29 6.41
CA TYR A 158 13.16 -1.75 5.57
C TYR A 158 13.87 -0.58 4.92
N HIS A 159 15.20 -0.65 4.93
CA HIS A 159 16.06 0.23 4.15
C HIS A 159 16.42 -0.47 2.83
N THR A 160 16.21 0.21 1.71
CA THR A 160 16.43 -0.35 0.37
C THR A 160 17.59 0.31 -0.39
N GLY A 161 18.43 1.07 0.28
CA GLY A 161 19.58 1.73 -0.32
C GLY A 161 20.60 0.76 -0.89
N GLY A 162 21.30 1.17 -1.95
CA GLY A 162 22.35 0.36 -2.58
C GLY A 162 21.88 -0.92 -3.28
N GLY A 163 20.61 -1.00 -3.64
CA GLY A 163 20.04 -2.17 -4.31
C GLY A 163 19.80 -3.36 -3.39
N LYS A 164 19.95 -3.19 -2.09
CA LYS A 164 19.68 -4.22 -1.08
C LYS A 164 18.51 -3.82 -0.19
N LYS A 165 17.74 -4.83 0.22
CA LYS A 165 16.69 -4.68 1.21
C LYS A 165 17.16 -5.22 2.54
N THR A 166 17.22 -4.38 3.57
CA THR A 166 17.65 -4.77 4.91
C THR A 166 16.60 -4.32 5.93
N LYS A 167 16.16 -5.25 6.78
CA LYS A 167 15.25 -4.89 7.88
C LYS A 167 15.96 -3.94 8.84
N PHE A 168 15.34 -2.83 9.14
CA PHE A 168 15.86 -1.82 10.06
C PHE A 168 15.35 -2.11 11.47
N GLU A 169 16.28 -2.45 12.33
CA GLU A 169 16.00 -2.79 13.74
C GLU A 169 16.45 -1.71 14.72
#